data_8b4cec49bbc4853e00991564d5ee0411
#
_entry.id   8b4cec49bbc4853e00991564d5ee0411
#
_cell.length_a   1.000
_cell.length_b   1.000
_cell.length_c   1.000
_cell.angle_alpha   90.00
_cell.angle_beta   90.00
_cell.angle_gamma   90.00
#
_symmetry.space_group_name_H-M   'P 1'
#
loop_
_entity.id
_entity.type
_entity.pdbx_description
1 polymer ?
#
loop_
_entity_poly.entity_id
_entity_poly.type
_entity_poly.pdbx_seq_one_letter_code
_entity_poly.pdbx_strand_id
1 'polypeptide(L)'
;MEKLPCILLVDDDPVNNFLNQHLLEKLAVADQLLVAQNGQEAFTLLQQHYSEAEEAYPALILLDINMPIMNGFEFLQAYQQLPLAQQQALVIVMLTTSMQPQEIARAQQLHVTDFLSKPLTREKIDTVLQTHFHYSLP
;
A
#
# COMPACT_ATOMS: atom_id res chain seq x y z
N MET A 1 -5.26 20.72 -5.50
CA MET A 1 -4.74 19.73 -4.55
C MET A 1 -3.79 18.78 -5.25
N GLU A 2 -2.69 18.48 -4.61
CA GLU A 2 -1.75 17.52 -5.15
C GLU A 2 -2.29 16.10 -5.02
N LYS A 3 -1.92 15.26 -5.95
CA LYS A 3 -2.34 13.84 -5.97
C LYS A 3 -1.13 12.94 -6.10
N LEU A 4 -1.23 11.74 -5.55
CA LEU A 4 -0.25 10.70 -5.81
C LEU A 4 -0.48 10.14 -7.23
N PRO A 5 0.58 9.73 -7.94
CA PRO A 5 0.38 9.15 -9.27
C PRO A 5 -0.40 7.85 -9.22
N CYS A 6 -0.15 7.01 -8.23
CA CYS A 6 -0.80 5.71 -8.13
C CYS A 6 -0.78 5.20 -6.70
N ILE A 7 -1.87 4.58 -6.28
CA ILE A 7 -1.97 3.85 -5.01
C ILE A 7 -2.36 2.41 -5.31
N LEU A 8 -1.69 1.45 -4.68
CA LEU A 8 -2.00 0.03 -4.78
C LEU A 8 -2.67 -0.43 -3.48
N LEU A 9 -3.87 -0.97 -3.60
CA LEU A 9 -4.60 -1.60 -2.50
C LEU A 9 -4.41 -3.11 -2.57
N VAL A 10 -3.98 -3.73 -1.47
CA VAL A 10 -3.73 -5.17 -1.41
C VAL A 10 -4.49 -5.77 -0.23
N ASP A 11 -5.56 -6.50 -0.51
CA ASP A 11 -6.40 -7.16 0.49
C ASP A 11 -7.11 -8.33 -0.19
N ASP A 12 -7.26 -9.45 0.51
CA ASP A 12 -7.94 -10.61 -0.04
C ASP A 12 -9.46 -10.51 0.05
N ASP A 13 -9.98 -9.56 0.79
CA ASP A 13 -11.41 -9.34 0.93
C ASP A 13 -11.89 -8.34 -0.12
N PRO A 14 -12.71 -8.78 -1.10
CA PRO A 14 -13.19 -7.88 -2.15
C PRO A 14 -14.05 -6.74 -1.60
N VAL A 15 -14.73 -6.94 -0.48
CA VAL A 15 -15.53 -5.89 0.15
C VAL A 15 -14.62 -4.79 0.69
N ASN A 16 -13.54 -5.15 1.38
CA ASN A 16 -12.58 -4.16 1.88
C ASN A 16 -11.94 -3.39 0.74
N ASN A 17 -11.54 -4.08 -0.32
CA ASN A 17 -10.97 -3.41 -1.49
C ASN A 17 -11.96 -2.44 -2.11
N PHE A 18 -13.23 -2.85 -2.24
CA PHE A 18 -14.27 -1.99 -2.79
C PHE A 18 -14.46 -0.74 -1.94
N LEU A 19 -14.59 -0.91 -0.63
CA LEU A 19 -14.81 0.23 0.28
C LEU A 19 -13.62 1.18 0.30
N ASN A 20 -12.42 0.65 0.33
CA ASN A 20 -11.20 1.46 0.35
C ASN A 20 -11.00 2.18 -0.98
N GLN A 21 -11.28 1.51 -2.09
CA GLN A 21 -11.22 2.12 -3.41
C GLN A 21 -12.21 3.27 -3.52
N HIS A 22 -13.44 3.05 -3.06
CA HIS A 22 -14.49 4.08 -3.07
C HIS A 22 -14.08 5.30 -2.24
N LEU A 23 -13.52 5.07 -1.04
CA LEU A 23 -13.06 6.14 -0.18
C LEU A 23 -11.96 6.96 -0.87
N LEU A 24 -10.95 6.29 -1.43
CA LEU A 24 -9.82 6.97 -2.06
C LEU A 24 -10.24 7.72 -3.33
N GLU A 25 -11.18 7.18 -4.10
CA GLU A 25 -11.74 7.86 -5.27
C GLU A 25 -12.50 9.13 -4.84
N LYS A 26 -13.31 9.02 -3.81
CA LYS A 26 -14.07 10.14 -3.29
C LYS A 26 -13.16 11.26 -2.78
N LEU A 27 -12.04 10.90 -2.16
CA LEU A 27 -11.07 11.88 -1.67
C LEU A 27 -10.17 12.41 -2.79
N ALA A 28 -10.18 11.79 -3.95
CA ALA A 28 -9.40 12.19 -5.12
C ALA A 28 -7.90 12.33 -4.84
N VAL A 29 -7.34 11.34 -4.11
CA VAL A 29 -5.95 11.40 -3.61
C VAL A 29 -4.93 10.85 -4.61
N ALA A 30 -5.38 10.15 -5.65
CA ALA A 30 -4.49 9.52 -6.62
C ALA A 30 -5.06 9.61 -8.02
N ASP A 31 -4.18 9.70 -9.00
CA ASP A 31 -4.59 9.68 -10.41
C ASP A 31 -5.04 8.28 -10.83
N GLN A 32 -4.43 7.24 -10.23
CA GLN A 32 -4.74 5.85 -10.56
C GLN A 32 -4.77 5.02 -9.28
N LEU A 33 -5.74 4.11 -9.22
CA LEU A 33 -5.83 3.12 -8.15
C LEU A 33 -5.69 1.72 -8.76
N LEU A 34 -4.82 0.90 -8.18
CA LEU A 34 -4.67 -0.50 -8.53
C LEU A 34 -5.12 -1.34 -7.35
N VAL A 35 -5.67 -2.52 -7.65
CA VAL A 35 -6.18 -3.43 -6.62
C VAL A 35 -5.59 -4.82 -6.85
N ALA A 36 -5.06 -5.43 -5.79
CA ALA A 36 -4.58 -6.79 -5.78
C ALA A 36 -5.24 -7.56 -4.64
N GLN A 37 -5.46 -8.86 -4.82
CA GLN A 37 -6.13 -9.71 -3.84
C GLN A 37 -5.19 -10.54 -2.99
N ASN A 38 -3.91 -10.51 -3.28
CA ASN A 38 -2.86 -11.16 -2.49
C ASN A 38 -1.50 -10.57 -2.84
N GLY A 39 -0.48 -10.98 -2.10
CA GLY A 39 0.86 -10.46 -2.32
C GLY A 39 1.45 -10.82 -3.68
N GLN A 40 1.11 -11.97 -4.24
CA GLN A 40 1.61 -12.38 -5.55
C GLN A 40 1.08 -11.47 -6.65
N GLU A 41 -0.21 -11.16 -6.63
CA GLU A 41 -0.80 -10.21 -7.58
C GLU A 41 -0.16 -8.84 -7.44
N ALA A 42 0.03 -8.39 -6.20
CA ALA A 42 0.66 -7.09 -5.94
C ALA A 42 2.08 -7.04 -6.52
N PHE A 43 2.84 -8.09 -6.30
CA PHE A 43 4.22 -8.18 -6.80
C PHE A 43 4.25 -8.15 -8.33
N THR A 44 3.35 -8.89 -8.97
CA THR A 44 3.23 -8.91 -10.43
C THR A 44 2.88 -7.53 -10.98
N LEU A 45 1.94 -6.83 -10.34
CA LEU A 45 1.56 -5.48 -10.73
C LEU A 45 2.73 -4.51 -10.62
N LEU A 46 3.52 -4.60 -9.56
CA LEU A 46 4.69 -3.75 -9.40
C LEU A 46 5.69 -3.96 -10.53
N GLN A 47 5.95 -5.21 -10.89
CA GLN A 47 6.88 -5.52 -11.97
C GLN A 47 6.39 -5.01 -13.31
N GLN A 48 5.10 -5.18 -13.60
CA GLN A 48 4.50 -4.71 -14.85
C GLN A 48 4.57 -3.18 -14.97
N HIS A 49 4.15 -2.48 -13.93
CA HIS A 49 4.07 -1.03 -13.98
C HIS A 49 5.44 -0.36 -13.93
N TYR A 50 6.41 -0.99 -13.30
CA TYR A 50 7.76 -0.46 -13.31
C TYR A 50 8.35 -0.42 -14.73
N SER A 51 8.09 -1.46 -15.54
CA SER A 51 8.65 -1.54 -16.88
C SER A 51 7.89 -0.71 -17.92
N GLU A 52 6.66 -0.30 -17.62
CA GLU A 52 5.83 0.44 -18.57
C GLU A 52 6.03 1.94 -18.50
N ALA A 53 5.92 2.54 -17.31
CA ALA A 53 6.08 3.98 -17.15
C ALA A 53 6.28 4.29 -15.67
N GLU A 54 7.24 5.17 -15.38
CA GLU A 54 7.49 5.61 -14.01
C GLU A 54 6.25 6.23 -13.36
N GLU A 55 5.45 6.96 -14.14
CA GLU A 55 4.27 7.65 -13.67
C GLU A 55 3.17 6.70 -13.19
N ALA A 56 3.16 5.48 -13.69
CA ALA A 56 2.17 4.49 -13.30
C ALA A 56 2.61 3.63 -12.12
N TYR A 57 3.85 3.79 -11.64
CA TYR A 57 4.35 3.01 -10.52
C TYR A 57 3.72 3.50 -9.22
N PRO A 58 3.27 2.61 -8.34
CA PRO A 58 2.66 3.04 -7.08
C PRO A 58 3.61 3.86 -6.23
N ALA A 59 3.11 4.96 -5.68
CA ALA A 59 3.84 5.74 -4.68
C ALA A 59 3.49 5.27 -3.27
N LEU A 60 2.32 4.66 -3.09
CA LEU A 60 1.82 4.18 -1.82
C LEU A 60 1.19 2.80 -2.01
N ILE A 61 1.53 1.86 -1.14
CA ILE A 61 0.87 0.56 -1.05
C ILE A 61 0.19 0.47 0.31
N LEU A 62 -1.11 0.16 0.30
CA LEU A 62 -1.87 -0.17 1.50
C LEU A 62 -2.02 -1.68 1.53
N LEU A 63 -1.33 -2.34 2.45
CA LEU A 63 -1.05 -3.77 2.42
C LEU A 63 -1.63 -4.49 3.63
N ASP A 64 -2.55 -5.43 3.38
CA ASP A 64 -3.06 -6.31 4.42
C ASP A 64 -2.00 -7.35 4.81
N ILE A 65 -2.07 -7.87 6.03
CA ILE A 65 -1.13 -8.87 6.51
C ILE A 65 -1.55 -10.28 6.09
N ASN A 66 -2.79 -10.66 6.37
CA ASN A 66 -3.25 -12.03 6.22
C ASN A 66 -3.97 -12.25 4.90
N MET A 67 -3.27 -12.86 3.95
CA MET A 67 -3.79 -13.15 2.61
C MET A 67 -3.32 -14.52 2.16
N PRO A 68 -4.10 -15.21 1.30
CA PRO A 68 -3.66 -16.50 0.76
C PRO A 68 -2.56 -16.31 -0.28
N ILE A 69 -1.90 -17.40 -0.65
CA ILE A 69 -0.87 -17.50 -1.68
C ILE A 69 0.41 -16.79 -1.25
N MET A 70 0.36 -15.47 -1.03
CA MET A 70 1.47 -14.68 -0.52
C MET A 70 0.89 -13.64 0.42
N ASN A 71 1.24 -13.70 1.71
CA ASN A 71 0.76 -12.75 2.71
C ASN A 71 1.60 -11.46 2.67
N GLY A 72 1.25 -10.49 3.54
CA GLY A 72 1.92 -9.20 3.56
C GLY A 72 3.40 -9.29 3.89
N PHE A 73 3.79 -10.16 4.82
CA PHE A 73 5.21 -10.33 5.17
C PHE A 73 5.99 -10.96 4.02
N GLU A 74 5.42 -11.97 3.38
CA GLU A 74 6.06 -12.61 2.21
C GLU A 74 6.20 -11.62 1.06
N PHE A 75 5.20 -10.77 0.86
CA PHE A 75 5.30 -9.70 -0.14
C PHE A 75 6.46 -8.75 0.18
N LEU A 76 6.60 -8.33 1.43
CA LEU A 76 7.70 -7.44 1.84
C LEU A 76 9.06 -8.10 1.61
N GLN A 77 9.18 -9.40 1.91
CA GLN A 77 10.42 -10.14 1.65
C GLN A 77 10.74 -10.17 0.16
N ALA A 78 9.75 -10.46 -0.68
CA ALA A 78 9.94 -10.48 -2.13
C ALA A 78 10.31 -9.09 -2.65
N TYR A 79 9.65 -8.06 -2.15
CA TYR A 79 9.91 -6.68 -2.54
C TYR A 79 11.37 -6.29 -2.26
N GLN A 80 11.92 -6.72 -1.13
CA GLN A 80 13.30 -6.40 -0.76
C GLN A 80 14.34 -7.10 -1.64
N GLN A 81 13.95 -8.15 -2.36
CA GLN A 81 14.83 -8.82 -3.32
C GLN A 81 14.87 -8.12 -4.67
N LEU A 82 14.02 -7.14 -4.90
CA LEU A 82 14.04 -6.36 -6.14
C LEU A 82 15.28 -5.47 -6.20
N PRO A 83 15.76 -5.13 -7.41
CA PRO A 83 16.84 -4.15 -7.56
C PRO A 83 16.49 -2.85 -6.85
N LEU A 84 17.49 -2.18 -6.30
CA LEU A 84 17.28 -0.94 -5.56
C LEU A 84 16.52 0.11 -6.37
N ALA A 85 16.74 0.16 -7.67
CA ALA A 85 16.02 1.09 -8.54
C ALA A 85 14.51 0.89 -8.50
N GLN A 86 14.05 -0.36 -8.29
CA GLN A 86 12.63 -0.68 -8.22
C GLN A 86 12.03 -0.46 -6.83
N GLN A 87 12.86 -0.22 -5.83
CA GLN A 87 12.41 0.04 -4.46
C GLN A 87 12.30 1.53 -4.13
N GLN A 88 12.57 2.40 -5.10
CA GLN A 88 12.66 3.84 -4.84
C GLN A 88 11.30 4.46 -4.51
N ALA A 89 11.33 5.34 -3.51
CA ALA A 89 10.24 6.27 -3.16
C ALA A 89 8.89 5.62 -2.88
N LEU A 90 8.85 4.32 -2.66
CA LEU A 90 7.61 3.63 -2.36
C LEU A 90 7.34 3.65 -0.86
N VAL A 91 6.18 4.15 -0.48
CA VAL A 91 5.70 4.13 0.90
C VAL A 91 4.79 2.91 1.06
N ILE A 92 5.13 2.02 1.99
CA ILE A 92 4.32 0.84 2.28
C ILE A 92 3.73 0.99 3.68
N VAL A 93 2.40 0.97 3.75
CA VAL A 93 1.66 1.06 5.00
C VAL A 93 0.87 -0.23 5.18
N MET A 94 1.11 -0.93 6.28
CA MET A 94 0.35 -2.15 6.58
C MET A 94 -0.95 -1.79 7.27
N LEU A 95 -2.04 -2.41 6.80
CA LEU A 95 -3.36 -2.31 7.43
C LEU A 95 -3.63 -3.60 8.20
N THR A 96 -4.03 -3.49 9.46
CA THR A 96 -4.28 -4.66 10.27
C THR A 96 -5.48 -4.46 11.19
N THR A 97 -6.19 -5.56 11.49
CA THR A 97 -7.25 -5.55 12.48
C THR A 97 -6.70 -5.73 13.90
N SER A 98 -5.42 -6.15 14.02
CA SER A 98 -4.78 -6.42 15.31
C SER A 98 -3.33 -5.97 15.25
N MET A 99 -2.97 -5.05 16.12
CA MET A 99 -1.61 -4.50 16.22
C MET A 99 -0.78 -5.31 17.23
N GLN A 100 -0.55 -6.59 16.93
CA GLN A 100 0.23 -7.45 17.82
C GLN A 100 1.72 -7.08 17.76
N PRO A 101 2.39 -7.00 18.93
CA PRO A 101 3.80 -6.56 18.96
C PRO A 101 4.73 -7.40 18.10
N GLN A 102 4.50 -8.71 18.00
CA GLN A 102 5.32 -9.60 17.18
C GLN A 102 5.19 -9.30 15.69
N GLU A 103 3.99 -8.98 15.24
CA GLU A 103 3.74 -8.63 13.85
C GLU A 103 4.36 -7.28 13.51
N ILE A 104 4.23 -6.32 14.41
CA ILE A 104 4.84 -5.00 14.25
C ILE A 104 6.36 -5.13 14.15
N ALA A 105 6.98 -5.90 15.07
CA ALA A 105 8.42 -6.10 15.07
C ALA A 105 8.89 -6.76 13.77
N ARG A 106 8.16 -7.77 13.28
CA ARG A 106 8.51 -8.46 12.04
C ARG A 106 8.44 -7.52 10.83
N ALA A 107 7.38 -6.71 10.77
CA ALA A 107 7.22 -5.75 9.67
C ALA A 107 8.30 -4.67 9.71
N GLN A 108 8.69 -4.21 10.90
CA GLN A 108 9.77 -3.23 11.04
C GLN A 108 11.10 -3.80 10.55
N GLN A 109 11.38 -5.08 10.82
CA GLN A 109 12.57 -5.75 10.31
C GLN A 109 12.54 -5.83 8.78
N LEU A 110 11.37 -5.84 8.17
CA LEU A 110 11.18 -5.86 6.73
C LEU A 110 11.04 -4.46 6.14
N HIS A 111 11.35 -3.43 6.93
CA HIS A 111 11.40 -2.02 6.50
C HIS A 111 10.06 -1.47 5.98
N VAL A 112 8.95 -1.91 6.60
CA VAL A 112 7.66 -1.28 6.32
C VAL A 112 7.69 0.19 6.78
N THR A 113 7.01 1.06 6.04
CA THR A 113 7.06 2.48 6.35
C THR A 113 6.21 2.84 7.56
N ASP A 114 5.00 2.28 7.66
CA ASP A 114 4.06 2.63 8.72
C ASP A 114 2.98 1.57 8.87
N PHE A 115 2.16 1.71 9.90
CA PHE A 115 1.03 0.83 10.22
C PHE A 115 -0.23 1.66 10.43
N LEU A 116 -1.37 1.11 10.01
CA LEU A 116 -2.69 1.65 10.35
C LEU A 116 -3.59 0.52 10.80
N SER A 117 -4.46 0.81 11.77
CA SER A 117 -5.51 -0.13 12.13
C SER A 117 -6.68 -0.01 11.14
N LYS A 118 -7.32 -1.15 10.84
CA LYS A 118 -8.56 -1.15 10.05
C LYS A 118 -9.72 -0.67 10.91
N PRO A 119 -10.72 -0.03 10.33
CA PRO A 119 -10.90 0.30 8.92
C PRO A 119 -10.13 1.54 8.49
N LEU A 120 -9.89 1.66 7.19
CA LEU A 120 -9.31 2.86 6.61
C LEU A 120 -10.33 3.99 6.68
N THR A 121 -9.87 5.19 7.07
CA THR A 121 -10.73 6.37 7.20
C THR A 121 -10.07 7.57 6.53
N ARG A 122 -10.86 8.62 6.31
CA ARG A 122 -10.35 9.89 5.79
C ARG A 122 -9.21 10.42 6.67
N GLU A 123 -9.38 10.40 7.99
CA GLU A 123 -8.39 10.90 8.93
C GLU A 123 -7.08 10.14 8.86
N LYS A 124 -7.16 8.81 8.72
CA LYS A 124 -5.97 7.96 8.60
C LYS A 124 -5.24 8.23 7.30
N ILE A 125 -5.97 8.38 6.20
CA ILE A 125 -5.37 8.73 4.91
C ILE A 125 -4.72 10.11 4.97
N ASP A 126 -5.39 11.08 5.58
CA ASP A 126 -4.84 12.42 5.75
C ASP A 126 -3.52 12.38 6.51
N THR A 127 -3.47 11.60 7.59
CA THR A 127 -2.23 11.42 8.37
C THR A 127 -1.11 10.84 7.53
N VAL A 128 -1.39 9.81 6.73
CA VAL A 128 -0.39 9.20 5.85
C VAL A 128 0.12 10.22 4.83
N LEU A 129 -0.79 10.97 4.21
CA LEU A 129 -0.41 11.96 3.21
C LEU A 129 0.43 13.08 3.79
N GLN A 130 0.07 13.57 4.98
CA GLN A 130 0.85 14.61 5.64
C GLN A 130 2.22 14.11 6.09
N THR A 131 2.26 12.93 6.68
CA THR A 131 3.49 12.38 7.26
C THR A 131 4.51 11.98 6.19
N HIS A 132 4.06 11.34 5.13
CA HIS A 132 4.96 10.72 4.15
C HIS A 132 5.05 11.44 2.83
N PHE A 133 4.08 12.30 2.50
CA PHE A 133 4.04 13.00 1.21
C PHE A 133 3.91 14.50 1.35
N HIS A 134 3.70 15.00 2.56
CA HIS A 134 3.53 16.43 2.84
C HIS A 134 2.33 17.05 2.12
N TYR A 135 1.29 16.25 1.89
CA TYR A 135 0.03 16.68 1.31
C TYR A 135 -1.03 16.79 2.41
N SER A 136 -2.00 17.68 2.22
CA SER A 136 -3.16 17.78 3.11
C SER A 136 -4.42 17.65 2.29
N LEU A 137 -5.40 16.94 2.86
CA LEU A 137 -6.74 16.88 2.26
C LEU A 137 -7.44 18.21 2.45
N PRO A 138 -8.29 18.62 1.48
CA PRO A 138 -9.08 19.85 1.61
C PRO A 138 -10.12 19.78 2.71
#